data_34db8eefbb4beb82da26d16281e8704e
#
_entry.id   34db8eefbb4beb82da26d16281e8704e
#
_cell.length_a   1.000
_cell.length_b   1.000
_cell.length_c   1.000
_cell.angle_alpha   90.00
_cell.angle_beta   90.00
_cell.angle_gamma   90.00
#
_symmetry.space_group_name_H-M   'P 1'
#
loop_
_entity.id
_entity.type
_entity.pdbx_description
1 polymer ?
#
loop_
_entity_poly.entity_id
_entity_poly.type
_entity_poly.pdbx_seq_one_letter_code
_entity_poly.pdbx_strand_id
1 'polypeptide(L)'
;MMAGALTPTEVVKAWKSGSDFVKVFPCGQVGGAKYIKALRGPLPRIPLVPTGGVNLNNAAEFIEAGAAALGIGGEMVEHEALKAGKRHIIIENARKFVAIVKQTRAKLAAGAAT
;
A
#
# COMPACT_ATOMS: atom_id res chain seq x y z
N MET A 1 6.07 4.40 -14.29
CA MET A 1 5.72 2.96 -14.41
C MET A 1 5.65 2.33 -13.04
N MET A 2 4.69 1.42 -12.85
CA MET A 2 4.57 0.63 -11.61
C MET A 2 4.41 -0.84 -12.00
N ALA A 3 5.54 -1.55 -12.10
CA ALA A 3 5.54 -2.96 -12.46
C ALA A 3 5.13 -3.83 -11.27
N GLY A 4 4.39 -4.90 -11.53
CA GLY A 4 3.95 -5.84 -10.51
C GLY A 4 5.00 -6.90 -10.23
N ALA A 5 5.10 -7.29 -8.96
CA ALA A 5 6.01 -8.34 -8.50
C ALA A 5 5.48 -8.95 -7.21
N LEU A 6 5.95 -10.12 -6.86
CA LEU A 6 5.57 -10.74 -5.60
C LEU A 6 6.79 -11.14 -4.78
N THR A 7 7.75 -11.84 -5.38
CA THR A 7 8.94 -12.34 -4.68
C THR A 7 10.08 -11.32 -4.70
N PRO A 8 11.07 -11.44 -3.80
CA PRO A 8 12.23 -10.53 -3.81
C PRO A 8 12.94 -10.47 -5.16
N THR A 9 13.11 -11.60 -5.83
CA THR A 9 13.74 -11.66 -7.15
C THR A 9 12.95 -10.85 -8.19
N GLU A 10 11.63 -11.00 -8.19
CA GLU A 10 10.75 -10.24 -9.08
C GLU A 10 10.77 -8.75 -8.76
N VAL A 11 10.81 -8.38 -7.48
CA VAL A 11 10.89 -6.99 -7.05
C VAL A 11 12.16 -6.32 -7.59
N VAL A 12 13.31 -6.97 -7.43
CA VAL A 12 14.59 -6.48 -7.96
C VAL A 12 14.54 -6.35 -9.48
N LYS A 13 13.99 -7.35 -10.16
CA LYS A 13 13.85 -7.34 -11.62
C LYS A 13 12.98 -6.19 -12.10
N ALA A 14 11.83 -5.99 -11.44
CA ALA A 14 10.93 -4.87 -11.74
C ALA A 14 11.62 -3.53 -11.55
N TRP A 15 12.34 -3.36 -10.46
CA TRP A 15 13.09 -2.14 -10.17
C TRP A 15 14.17 -1.88 -11.23
N LYS A 16 14.97 -2.87 -11.55
CA LYS A 16 16.03 -2.76 -12.55
C LYS A 16 15.51 -2.47 -13.96
N SER A 17 14.26 -2.83 -14.26
CA SER A 17 13.65 -2.53 -15.56
C SER A 17 13.21 -1.06 -15.71
N GLY A 18 13.40 -0.23 -14.67
CA GLY A 18 13.10 1.19 -14.71
C GLY A 18 11.77 1.59 -14.11
N SER A 19 11.16 0.74 -13.29
CA SER A 19 9.93 1.09 -12.57
C SER A 19 10.17 2.22 -11.58
N ASP A 20 9.25 3.14 -11.48
CA ASP A 20 9.28 4.22 -10.48
C ASP A 20 8.85 3.71 -9.11
N PHE A 21 7.92 2.76 -9.10
CA PHE A 21 7.44 2.03 -7.93
C PHE A 21 7.31 0.56 -8.29
N VAL A 22 7.33 -0.31 -7.30
CA VAL A 22 7.07 -1.74 -7.51
C VAL A 22 5.80 -2.13 -6.76
N LYS A 23 4.80 -2.59 -7.50
CA LYS A 23 3.53 -3.05 -6.96
C LYS A 23 3.68 -4.49 -6.46
N VAL A 24 3.47 -4.70 -5.17
CA VAL A 24 3.50 -6.04 -4.56
C VAL A 24 2.07 -6.57 -4.51
N PHE A 25 1.77 -7.57 -5.33
CA PHE A 25 0.43 -8.12 -5.48
C PHE A 25 0.46 -9.63 -5.73
N PRO A 26 -0.42 -10.41 -5.11
CA PRO A 26 -1.41 -10.03 -4.08
C PRO A 26 -0.79 -10.04 -2.68
N CYS A 27 -0.62 -8.87 -2.10
CA CYS A 27 0.16 -8.71 -0.86
C CYS A 27 -0.49 -9.33 0.38
N GLY A 28 -1.82 -9.22 0.48
CA GLY A 28 -2.55 -9.76 1.62
C GLY A 28 -2.39 -11.27 1.80
N GLN A 29 -2.34 -12.01 0.71
CA GLN A 29 -2.22 -13.47 0.72
C GLN A 29 -0.84 -13.98 1.17
N VAL A 30 0.19 -13.15 1.09
CA VAL A 30 1.56 -13.57 1.42
C VAL A 30 2.08 -12.98 2.73
N GLY A 31 1.22 -12.37 3.52
CA GLY A 31 1.58 -11.88 4.84
C GLY A 31 1.32 -10.41 5.10
N GLY A 32 0.84 -9.65 4.12
CA GLY A 32 0.45 -8.25 4.30
C GLY A 32 1.62 -7.35 4.71
N ALA A 33 1.42 -6.56 5.76
CA ALA A 33 2.42 -5.61 6.24
C ALA A 33 3.73 -6.28 6.68
N LYS A 34 3.66 -7.47 7.25
CA LYS A 34 4.85 -8.24 7.62
C LYS A 34 5.70 -8.59 6.40
N TYR A 35 5.05 -8.91 5.28
CA TYR A 35 5.75 -9.21 4.04
C TYR A 35 6.46 -7.98 3.49
N ILE A 36 5.81 -6.83 3.51
CA ILE A 36 6.42 -5.55 3.10
C ILE A 36 7.65 -5.26 3.97
N LYS A 37 7.52 -5.42 5.28
CA LYS A 37 8.64 -5.22 6.21
C LYS A 37 9.81 -6.15 5.90
N ALA A 38 9.51 -7.41 5.59
CA ALA A 38 10.53 -8.41 5.25
C ALA A 38 11.26 -8.06 3.95
N LEU A 39 10.55 -7.60 2.93
CA LEU A 39 11.14 -7.13 1.67
C LEU A 39 12.02 -5.90 1.89
N ARG A 40 11.60 -5.00 2.74
CA ARG A 40 12.31 -3.75 3.03
C ARG A 40 13.65 -3.97 3.72
N GLY A 41 13.82 -5.08 4.44
CA GLY A 41 15.09 -5.42 5.08
C GLY A 41 16.25 -5.37 4.07
N PRO A 42 16.28 -6.30 3.10
CA PRO A 42 17.33 -6.33 2.09
C PRO A 42 17.18 -5.28 0.98
N LEU A 43 15.99 -4.71 0.79
CA LEU A 43 15.67 -3.81 -0.33
C LEU A 43 15.11 -2.46 0.16
N PRO A 44 15.86 -1.71 0.99
CA PRO A 44 15.32 -0.50 1.64
C PRO A 44 15.11 0.68 0.68
N ARG A 45 15.69 0.64 -0.51
CA ARG A 45 15.62 1.76 -1.48
C ARG A 45 14.53 1.58 -2.53
N ILE A 46 13.93 0.39 -2.62
CA ILE A 46 12.90 0.15 -3.62
C ILE A 46 11.56 0.59 -3.07
N PRO A 47 10.87 1.56 -3.69
CA PRO A 47 9.57 2.00 -3.22
C PRO A 47 8.49 0.97 -3.54
N LEU A 48 7.92 0.35 -2.51
CA LEU A 48 6.93 -0.71 -2.62
C LEU A 48 5.51 -0.17 -2.45
N VAL A 49 4.60 -0.65 -3.27
CA VAL A 49 3.17 -0.33 -3.21
C VAL A 49 2.39 -1.62 -3.01
N PRO A 50 2.08 -1.98 -1.76
CA PRO A 50 1.25 -3.15 -1.49
C PRO A 50 -0.14 -2.99 -2.08
N THR A 51 -0.62 -4.05 -2.71
CA THR A 51 -1.92 -4.09 -3.37
C THR A 51 -2.56 -5.47 -3.11
N GLY A 52 -3.85 -5.48 -2.87
CA GLY A 52 -4.58 -6.68 -2.49
C GLY A 52 -4.63 -6.86 -0.98
N GLY A 53 -5.83 -6.87 -0.43
CA GLY A 53 -6.05 -7.01 1.00
C GLY A 53 -5.80 -5.77 1.83
N VAL A 54 -5.57 -4.62 1.20
CA VAL A 54 -5.42 -3.34 1.91
C VAL A 54 -6.79 -2.79 2.27
N ASN A 55 -7.01 -2.53 3.55
CA ASN A 55 -8.27 -2.02 4.08
C ASN A 55 -8.03 -0.95 5.16
N LEU A 56 -9.10 -0.40 5.72
CA LEU A 56 -9.01 0.65 6.73
C LEU A 56 -8.34 0.16 8.03
N ASN A 57 -8.43 -1.14 8.32
CA ASN A 57 -7.87 -1.71 9.55
C ASN A 57 -6.36 -1.94 9.46
N ASN A 58 -5.81 -2.14 8.27
CA ASN A 58 -4.38 -2.44 8.09
C ASN A 58 -3.60 -1.38 7.31
N ALA A 59 -4.26 -0.35 6.80
CA ALA A 59 -3.60 0.70 6.02
C ALA A 59 -2.43 1.35 6.79
N ALA A 60 -2.64 1.66 8.07
CA ALA A 60 -1.58 2.24 8.91
C ALA A 60 -0.39 1.29 9.05
N GLU A 61 -0.65 0.00 9.25
CA GLU A 61 0.40 -1.02 9.40
C GLU A 61 1.28 -1.12 8.15
N PHE A 62 0.67 -1.02 6.96
CA PHE A 62 1.43 -1.02 5.71
C PHE A 62 2.38 0.18 5.60
N ILE A 63 1.91 1.36 5.98
CA ILE A 63 2.75 2.56 5.96
C ILE A 63 3.87 2.44 7.02
N GLU A 64 3.56 1.95 8.21
CA GLU A 64 4.55 1.70 9.26
C GLU A 64 5.60 0.67 8.82
N ALA A 65 5.20 -0.30 8.04
CA ALA A 65 6.11 -1.32 7.49
C ALA A 65 7.05 -0.76 6.41
N GLY A 66 6.81 0.44 5.95
CA GLY A 66 7.67 1.12 4.98
C GLY A 66 7.12 1.19 3.56
N ALA A 67 5.83 0.92 3.36
CA ALA A 67 5.21 1.10 2.05
C ALA A 67 5.29 2.56 1.60
N ALA A 68 5.62 2.77 0.33
CA ALA A 68 5.70 4.12 -0.25
C ALA A 68 4.32 4.69 -0.55
N ALA A 69 3.37 3.83 -0.88
CA ALA A 69 1.98 4.17 -1.17
C ALA A 69 1.13 2.91 -1.02
N LEU A 70 -0.17 3.02 -1.14
CA LEU A 70 -1.10 1.91 -1.03
C LEU A 70 -1.91 1.74 -2.31
N GLY A 71 -2.06 0.50 -2.78
CA GLY A 71 -2.96 0.18 -3.88
C GLY A 71 -4.26 -0.38 -3.31
N ILE A 72 -5.35 0.34 -3.49
CA ILE A 72 -6.63 0.01 -2.88
C ILE A 72 -7.68 -0.19 -3.97
N GLY A 73 -8.35 -1.32 -3.92
CA GLY A 73 -9.41 -1.67 -4.87
C GLY A 73 -10.79 -1.69 -4.24
N GLY A 74 -11.37 -2.88 -4.09
CA GLY A 74 -12.74 -3.07 -3.62
C GLY A 74 -13.06 -2.45 -2.27
N GLU A 75 -12.08 -2.30 -1.40
CA GLU A 75 -12.27 -1.68 -0.09
C GLU A 75 -12.56 -0.17 -0.18
N MET A 76 -12.15 0.46 -1.26
CA MET A 76 -12.47 1.86 -1.52
C MET A 76 -13.68 1.98 -2.44
N VAL A 77 -13.65 1.25 -3.55
CA VAL A 77 -14.71 1.27 -4.57
C VAL A 77 -15.61 0.04 -4.35
N GLU A 78 -16.58 0.18 -3.46
CA GLU A 78 -17.52 -0.88 -3.15
C GLU A 78 -18.49 -1.09 -4.32
N HIS A 79 -18.55 -2.32 -4.83
CA HIS A 79 -19.39 -2.66 -5.97
C HIS A 79 -20.87 -2.33 -5.73
N GLU A 80 -21.38 -2.61 -4.54
CA GLU A 80 -22.77 -2.33 -4.20
C GLU A 80 -23.06 -0.83 -4.20
N ALA A 81 -22.14 -0.03 -3.67
CA ALA A 81 -22.26 1.43 -3.69
C ALA A 81 -22.20 1.97 -5.11
N LEU A 82 -21.33 1.41 -5.96
CA LEU A 82 -21.19 1.80 -7.36
C LEU A 82 -22.45 1.49 -8.15
N LYS A 83 -23.01 0.29 -8.00
CA LYS A 83 -24.27 -0.13 -8.64
C LYS A 83 -25.45 0.75 -8.22
N ALA A 84 -25.48 1.13 -6.94
CA ALA A 84 -26.55 1.99 -6.40
C ALA A 84 -26.36 3.47 -6.70
N GLY A 85 -25.28 3.85 -7.36
CA GLY A 85 -24.97 5.27 -7.65
C GLY A 85 -24.59 6.07 -6.42
N LYS A 86 -24.17 5.43 -5.35
CA LYS A 86 -23.82 6.08 -4.07
C LYS A 86 -22.37 6.56 -4.07
N ARG A 87 -22.08 7.58 -4.87
CA ARG A 87 -20.73 8.15 -4.99
C ARG A 87 -20.17 8.64 -3.67
N HIS A 88 -21.02 9.13 -2.78
CA HIS A 88 -20.60 9.66 -1.48
C HIS A 88 -19.88 8.62 -0.62
N ILE A 89 -20.25 7.34 -0.72
CA ILE A 89 -19.60 6.25 0.00
C ILE A 89 -18.15 6.07 -0.48
N ILE A 90 -17.95 6.11 -1.80
CA ILE A 90 -16.63 5.98 -2.42
C ILE A 90 -15.74 7.16 -2.01
N ILE A 91 -16.29 8.38 -2.07
CA ILE A 91 -15.57 9.60 -1.67
C ILE A 91 -15.19 9.53 -0.18
N GLU A 92 -16.10 9.08 0.66
CA GLU A 92 -15.86 8.94 2.09
C GLU A 92 -14.78 7.91 2.39
N ASN A 93 -14.83 6.77 1.72
CA ASN A 93 -13.79 5.74 1.84
C ASN A 93 -12.42 6.31 1.45
N ALA A 94 -12.35 7.01 0.32
CA ALA A 94 -11.11 7.63 -0.14
C ALA A 94 -10.56 8.63 0.89
N ARG A 95 -11.41 9.46 1.46
CA ARG A 95 -11.03 10.42 2.51
C ARG A 95 -10.46 9.74 3.74
N LYS A 96 -11.07 8.64 4.16
CA LYS A 96 -10.60 7.85 5.31
C LYS A 96 -9.21 7.29 5.07
N PHE A 97 -8.96 6.71 3.89
CA PHE A 97 -7.64 6.18 3.54
C PHE A 97 -6.59 7.29 3.49
N VAL A 98 -6.89 8.41 2.86
CA VAL A 98 -5.98 9.55 2.80
C VAL A 98 -5.64 10.07 4.20
N ALA A 99 -6.64 10.17 5.07
CA ALA A 99 -6.44 10.61 6.44
C ALA A 99 -5.52 9.66 7.22
N ILE A 100 -5.73 8.35 7.09
CA ILE A 100 -4.88 7.34 7.74
C ILE A 100 -3.44 7.46 7.28
N VAL A 101 -3.20 7.59 5.98
CA VAL A 101 -1.84 7.72 5.42
C VAL A 101 -1.17 8.99 5.95
N LYS A 102 -1.85 10.12 5.93
CA LYS A 102 -1.32 11.39 6.44
C LYS A 102 -0.98 11.31 7.92
N GLN A 103 -1.88 10.79 8.73
CA GLN A 103 -1.69 10.65 10.18
C GLN A 103 -0.52 9.70 10.50
N THR A 104 -0.43 8.59 9.81
CA THR A 104 0.63 7.60 10.04
C THR A 104 1.98 8.16 9.65
N ARG A 105 2.07 8.84 8.51
CA ARG A 105 3.31 9.50 8.07
C ARG A 105 3.75 10.59 9.05
N ALA A 106 2.81 11.35 9.57
CA ALA A 106 3.10 12.39 10.57
C ALA A 106 3.66 11.77 11.86
N LYS A 107 3.09 10.66 12.33
CA LYS A 107 3.60 9.92 13.51
C LYS A 107 5.02 9.40 13.28
N LEU A 108 5.28 8.82 12.11
CA LEU A 108 6.60 8.29 11.76
C LEU A 108 7.64 9.43 11.70
N ALA A 109 7.29 10.56 11.11
CA ALA A 109 8.15 11.73 11.06
C ALA A 109 8.46 12.28 12.46
N ALA A 110 7.45 12.35 13.33
CA ALA A 110 7.63 12.78 14.72
C ALA A 110 8.53 11.81 15.51
N GLY A 111 8.32 10.50 15.32
CA GLY A 111 9.17 9.47 15.93
C GLY A 111 10.61 9.50 15.44
N ALA A 112 10.83 9.80 14.17
CA ALA A 112 12.17 9.92 13.58
C ALA A 112 12.91 11.18 14.08
N ALA A 113 12.18 12.21 14.51
CA ALA A 113 12.76 13.46 15.03
C ALA A 113 13.25 13.32 16.48
N THR A 114 12.87 12.27 17.16
CA THR A 114 13.30 11.97 18.53
C THR A 114 14.38 10.89 18.54
#